data_500a0ca832423260a21941ad7834b3f7
#
_entry.id   500a0ca832423260a21941ad7834b3f7
#
_cell.length_a   1.000
_cell.length_b   1.000
_cell.length_c   1.000
_cell.angle_alpha   90.00
_cell.angle_beta   90.00
_cell.angle_gamma   90.00
#
_symmetry.space_group_name_H-M   'P 1'
#
loop_
_entity.id
_entity.type
_entity.pdbx_description
1 polymer ?
#
loop_
_entity_poly.entity_id
_entity_poly.type
_entity_poly.pdbx_seq_one_letter_code
_entity_poly.pdbx_strand_id
1 'polypeptide(L)'
;MKIKKNDSVIVISGNYKGKTGKVLKVFPSESRVIIEGVNLRKRHTKPNQKSPQGGIIEKEAPINVSNIQILDPKTNEATRIGSKIIIDDKTGKKKSVRVSRISGEMLA
;
A
#
# COMPACT_ATOMS: atom_id res chain seq x y z
N MET A 1 10.03 -6.03 -1.89
CA MET A 1 8.71 -5.40 -2.17
C MET A 1 8.89 -3.89 -2.30
N LYS A 2 8.39 -3.31 -3.37
CA LYS A 2 8.53 -1.86 -3.63
C LYS A 2 7.44 -1.00 -3.00
N ILE A 3 6.31 -1.60 -2.61
CA ILE A 3 5.21 -0.91 -1.91
C ILE A 3 5.59 -0.69 -0.45
N LYS A 4 5.28 0.48 0.08
CA LYS A 4 5.56 0.86 1.48
C LYS A 4 4.30 1.33 2.18
N LYS A 5 4.34 1.32 3.51
CA LYS A 5 3.28 1.91 4.35
C LYS A 5 3.05 3.36 3.96
N ASN A 6 1.79 3.78 3.95
CA ASN A 6 1.31 5.11 3.57
C ASN A 6 1.29 5.39 2.07
N ASP A 7 1.66 4.44 1.21
CA ASP A 7 1.50 4.60 -0.23
C ASP A 7 0.02 4.63 -0.60
N SER A 8 -0.34 5.48 -1.55
CA SER A 8 -1.68 5.48 -2.17
C SER A 8 -1.68 4.48 -3.32
N VAL A 9 -2.61 3.53 -3.30
CA VAL A 9 -2.67 2.44 -4.26
C VAL A 9 -4.08 2.24 -4.81
N ILE A 10 -4.18 1.56 -5.94
CA ILE A 10 -5.43 1.15 -6.54
C ILE A 10 -5.42 -0.37 -6.76
N VAL A 11 -6.54 -1.01 -6.52
CA VAL A 11 -6.71 -2.45 -6.80
C VAL A 11 -7.00 -2.63 -8.29
N ILE A 12 -6.19 -3.43 -8.96
CA ILE A 12 -6.28 -3.63 -10.41
C ILE A 12 -6.93 -4.95 -10.82
N SER A 13 -7.12 -5.87 -9.88
CA SER A 13 -7.76 -7.15 -10.18
C SER A 13 -8.45 -7.72 -8.95
N GLY A 14 -9.37 -8.66 -9.18
CA GLY A 14 -10.12 -9.32 -8.12
C GLY A 14 -11.44 -8.61 -7.81
N ASN A 15 -12.06 -8.99 -6.68
CA ASN A 15 -13.38 -8.50 -6.29
C ASN A 15 -13.42 -7.00 -5.95
N TYR A 16 -12.27 -6.42 -5.65
CA TYR A 16 -12.16 -5.02 -5.24
C TYR A 16 -11.53 -4.13 -6.31
N LYS A 17 -11.51 -4.59 -7.56
CA LYS A 17 -10.95 -3.82 -8.69
C LYS A 17 -11.55 -2.41 -8.74
N GLY A 18 -10.69 -1.42 -8.86
CA GLY A 18 -11.08 -0.01 -8.90
C GLY A 18 -11.11 0.69 -7.55
N LYS A 19 -11.03 -0.06 -6.44
CA LYS A 19 -10.94 0.55 -5.12
C LYS A 19 -9.56 1.16 -4.90
N THR A 20 -9.53 2.33 -4.29
CA THR A 20 -8.29 3.03 -3.93
C THR A 20 -8.19 3.16 -2.43
N GLY A 21 -6.98 3.28 -1.93
CA GLY A 21 -6.78 3.48 -0.50
C GLY A 21 -5.31 3.62 -0.17
N LYS A 22 -5.05 3.83 1.10
CA LYS A 22 -3.72 4.00 1.66
C LYS A 22 -3.24 2.69 2.27
N VAL A 23 -2.00 2.33 2.04
CA VAL A 23 -1.41 1.13 2.63
C VAL A 23 -1.21 1.33 4.13
N LEU A 24 -1.87 0.51 4.94
CA LEU A 24 -1.77 0.56 6.39
C LEU A 24 -0.64 -0.30 6.94
N LYS A 25 -0.40 -1.46 6.30
CA LYS A 25 0.62 -2.41 6.75
C LYS A 25 1.14 -3.21 5.57
N VAL A 26 2.41 -3.58 5.63
CA VAL A 26 3.09 -4.37 4.59
C VAL A 26 3.64 -5.64 5.21
N PHE A 27 3.43 -6.78 4.52
CA PHE A 27 3.98 -8.08 4.89
C PHE A 27 4.90 -8.57 3.78
N PRO A 28 6.19 -8.18 3.78
CA PRO A 28 7.09 -8.49 2.66
C PRO A 28 7.29 -9.97 2.42
N SER A 29 7.37 -10.77 3.49
CA SER A 29 7.58 -12.22 3.37
C SER A 29 6.41 -12.94 2.72
N GLU A 30 5.19 -12.38 2.79
CA GLU A 30 3.99 -12.95 2.22
C GLU A 30 3.58 -12.27 0.90
N SER A 31 4.26 -11.21 0.51
CA SER A 31 3.90 -10.35 -0.63
C SER A 31 2.47 -9.84 -0.54
N ARG A 32 2.06 -9.42 0.65
CA ARG A 32 0.72 -8.92 0.95
C ARG A 32 0.76 -7.57 1.63
N VAL A 33 -0.33 -6.83 1.48
CA VAL A 33 -0.52 -5.52 2.11
C VAL A 33 -1.94 -5.38 2.62
N ILE A 34 -2.12 -4.55 3.64
CA ILE A 34 -3.43 -4.14 4.14
C ILE A 34 -3.68 -2.71 3.66
N ILE A 35 -4.83 -2.51 3.00
CA ILE A 35 -5.22 -1.22 2.43
C ILE A 35 -6.45 -0.72 3.17
N GLU A 36 -6.44 0.54 3.57
CA GLU A 36 -7.55 1.18 4.28
C GLU A 36 -8.85 1.09 3.49
N GLY A 37 -9.90 0.56 4.12
CA GLY A 37 -11.23 0.46 3.52
C GLY A 37 -11.40 -0.61 2.45
N VAL A 38 -10.36 -1.43 2.18
CA VAL A 38 -10.40 -2.46 1.13
C VAL A 38 -10.33 -3.84 1.75
N ASN A 39 -11.06 -4.79 1.17
CA ASN A 39 -11.12 -6.19 1.62
C ASN A 39 -11.55 -6.31 3.08
N LEU A 40 -12.60 -5.59 3.44
CA LEU A 40 -13.15 -5.64 4.80
C LEU A 40 -13.77 -7.00 5.09
N ARG A 41 -13.40 -7.55 6.25
CA ARG A 41 -13.90 -8.83 6.74
C ARG A 41 -14.53 -8.65 8.10
N LYS A 42 -15.70 -9.25 8.30
CA LYS A 42 -16.37 -9.26 9.60
C LYS A 42 -15.75 -10.35 10.46
N ARG A 43 -15.37 -10.00 11.69
CA ARG A 43 -14.82 -10.94 12.66
C ARG A 43 -15.62 -10.87 13.95
N HIS A 44 -15.92 -12.04 14.52
CA HIS A 44 -16.48 -12.13 15.85
C HIS A 44 -15.38 -11.94 16.88
N THR A 45 -15.57 -10.98 17.77
CA THR A 45 -14.62 -10.68 18.83
C THR A 45 -15.19 -11.13 20.16
N LYS A 46 -14.42 -11.94 20.91
CA LYS A 46 -14.79 -12.36 22.26
C LYS A 46 -14.66 -11.18 23.21
N PRO A 47 -15.53 -11.07 24.25
CA PRO A 47 -15.38 -10.07 25.29
C PRO A 47 -14.00 -10.12 25.94
N ASN A 48 -13.40 -8.97 26.18
CA ASN A 48 -12.14 -8.83 26.90
C ASN A 48 -12.08 -7.47 27.60
N GLN A 49 -10.97 -7.16 28.24
CA GLN A 49 -10.82 -5.89 28.96
C GLN A 49 -10.91 -4.67 28.08
N LYS A 50 -10.45 -4.75 26.82
CA LYS A 50 -10.52 -3.65 25.85
C LYS A 50 -11.87 -3.55 25.18
N SER A 51 -12.59 -4.67 25.05
CA SER A 51 -13.88 -4.77 24.39
C SER A 51 -14.78 -5.70 25.20
N PRO A 52 -15.28 -5.22 26.35
CA PRO A 52 -16.03 -6.10 27.28
C PRO A 52 -17.29 -6.71 26.69
N GLN A 53 -17.91 -6.05 25.73
CA GLN A 53 -19.14 -6.53 25.09
C GLN A 53 -18.85 -7.51 23.94
N GLY A 54 -17.63 -7.54 23.42
CA GLY A 54 -17.31 -8.29 22.22
C GLY A 54 -18.12 -7.82 21.03
N GLY A 55 -18.32 -8.67 20.04
CA GLY A 55 -19.18 -8.40 18.90
C GLY A 55 -18.55 -8.69 17.56
N ILE A 56 -19.14 -8.12 16.51
CA ILE A 56 -18.68 -8.24 15.12
C ILE A 56 -17.94 -6.97 14.76
N ILE A 57 -16.67 -7.14 14.35
CA ILE A 57 -15.80 -6.03 13.95
C ILE A 57 -15.44 -6.22 12.48
N GLU A 58 -15.52 -5.13 11.70
CA GLU A 58 -15.00 -5.11 10.33
C GLU A 58 -13.53 -4.69 10.36
N LYS A 59 -12.66 -5.52 9.78
CA LYS A 59 -11.23 -5.23 9.64
C LYS A 59 -10.77 -5.53 8.22
N GLU A 60 -9.81 -4.75 7.75
CA GLU A 60 -9.19 -4.98 6.46
C GLU A 60 -8.36 -6.27 6.52
N ALA A 61 -8.57 -7.15 5.53
CA ALA A 61 -7.76 -8.35 5.36
C ALA A 61 -6.65 -8.09 4.34
N PRO A 62 -5.51 -8.81 4.42
CA PRO A 62 -4.41 -8.63 3.47
C PRO A 62 -4.79 -8.94 2.03
N ILE A 63 -4.22 -8.19 1.10
CA ILE A 63 -4.36 -8.37 -0.35
C ILE A 63 -2.98 -8.65 -0.93
N ASN A 64 -2.90 -9.56 -1.91
CA ASN A 64 -1.65 -9.83 -2.61
C ASN A 64 -1.19 -8.58 -3.38
N VAL A 65 0.08 -8.27 -3.28
CA VAL A 65 0.67 -7.08 -3.90
C VAL A 65 0.56 -7.08 -5.43
N SER A 66 0.45 -8.26 -6.05
CA SER A 66 0.26 -8.37 -7.50
C SER A 66 -1.09 -7.82 -7.98
N ASN A 67 -2.06 -7.66 -7.06
CA ASN A 67 -3.41 -7.17 -7.36
C ASN A 67 -3.52 -5.65 -7.23
N ILE A 68 -2.44 -4.96 -6.93
CA ILE A 68 -2.45 -3.51 -6.73
C ILE A 68 -1.37 -2.82 -7.54
N GLN A 69 -1.58 -1.54 -7.81
CA GLN A 69 -0.58 -0.63 -8.36
C GLN A 69 -0.57 0.66 -7.57
N ILE A 70 0.59 1.32 -7.51
CA ILE A 70 0.70 2.61 -6.87
C ILE A 70 -0.01 3.68 -7.70
N LEU A 71 -0.58 4.68 -7.05
CA LEU A 71 -1.13 5.85 -7.75
C LEU A 71 -0.02 6.88 -7.94
N ASP A 72 0.05 7.42 -9.17
CA ASP A 72 0.98 8.51 -9.48
C ASP A 72 0.56 9.76 -8.70
N PRO A 73 1.47 10.39 -7.92
CA PRO A 73 1.12 11.54 -7.11
C PRO A 73 0.74 12.79 -7.94
N LYS A 74 1.19 12.85 -9.19
CA LYS A 74 0.93 14.00 -10.07
C LYS A 74 -0.35 13.82 -10.89
N THR A 75 -0.55 12.63 -11.48
CA THR A 75 -1.69 12.38 -12.38
C THR A 75 -2.82 11.61 -11.72
N ASN A 76 -2.58 11.02 -10.55
CA ASN A 76 -3.50 10.17 -9.82
C ASN A 76 -3.95 8.94 -10.61
N GLU A 77 -3.10 8.46 -11.51
CA GLU A 77 -3.33 7.26 -12.32
C GLU A 77 -2.49 6.10 -11.80
N ALA A 78 -2.95 4.87 -12.07
CA ALA A 78 -2.20 3.68 -11.72
C ALA A 78 -0.89 3.63 -12.51
N THR A 79 0.21 3.37 -11.82
CA THR A 79 1.54 3.31 -12.43
C THR A 79 2.37 2.21 -11.80
N ARG A 80 3.43 1.83 -12.49
CA ARG A 80 4.46 0.95 -11.94
C ARG A 80 5.52 1.76 -11.23
N ILE A 81 6.21 1.13 -10.29
CA ILE A 81 7.31 1.73 -9.56
C ILE A 81 8.59 1.44 -10.31
N GLY A 82 9.29 2.51 -10.70
CA GLY A 82 10.66 2.45 -11.22
C GLY A 82 11.66 2.86 -10.16
N SER A 83 12.93 2.82 -10.50
CA SER A 83 14.02 3.28 -9.66
C SER A 83 14.84 4.32 -10.37
N LYS A 84 15.35 5.31 -9.63
CA LYS A 84 16.27 6.31 -10.12
C LYS A 84 17.41 6.46 -9.13
N ILE A 85 18.63 6.61 -9.65
CA ILE A 85 19.79 6.86 -8.82
C ILE A 85 20.02 8.36 -8.77
N ILE A 86 20.08 8.91 -7.56
CA ILE A 86 20.46 10.31 -7.33
C ILE A 86 21.80 10.35 -6.60
N ILE A 87 22.56 11.40 -6.88
CA ILE A 87 23.86 11.62 -6.26
C ILE A 87 23.71 12.79 -5.28
N ASP A 88 24.14 12.57 -4.03
CA ASP A 88 24.20 13.64 -3.04
C ASP A 88 25.41 14.53 -3.33
N ASP A 89 25.15 15.79 -3.65
CA ASP A 89 26.19 16.77 -3.99
C ASP A 89 27.18 17.03 -2.82
N LYS A 90 26.73 16.85 -1.58
CA LYS A 90 27.54 17.09 -0.40
C LYS A 90 28.48 15.93 -0.08
N THR A 91 28.04 14.70 -0.24
CA THR A 91 28.77 13.50 0.14
C THR A 91 29.24 12.68 -1.05
N GLY A 92 28.71 12.93 -2.24
CA GLY A 92 28.98 12.14 -3.44
C GLY A 92 28.39 10.74 -3.40
N LYS A 93 27.60 10.41 -2.41
CA LYS A 93 26.97 9.09 -2.28
C LYS A 93 25.81 8.94 -3.23
N LYS A 94 25.70 7.74 -3.80
CA LYS A 94 24.58 7.35 -4.66
C LYS A 94 23.43 6.80 -3.81
N LYS A 95 22.20 7.21 -4.12
CA LYS A 95 21.00 6.72 -3.46
C LYS A 95 19.98 6.33 -4.50
N SER A 96 19.35 5.16 -4.32
CA SER A 96 18.23 4.72 -5.15
C SER A 96 16.92 5.22 -4.56
N VAL A 97 16.08 5.83 -5.40
CA VAL A 97 14.76 6.31 -5.00
C VAL A 97 13.70 5.68 -5.88
N ARG A 98 12.49 5.52 -5.32
CA ARG A 98 11.35 5.05 -6.09
C ARG A 98 10.78 6.21 -6.91
N VAL A 99 10.40 5.92 -8.15
CA VAL A 99 9.76 6.91 -9.03
C VAL A 99 8.55 6.31 -9.71
N SER A 100 7.58 7.15 -10.03
CA SER A 100 6.46 6.77 -10.89
C SER A 100 6.94 6.64 -12.34
N ARG A 101 6.56 5.57 -13.03
CA ARG A 101 6.93 5.40 -14.43
C ARG A 101 6.17 6.29 -15.38
N ILE A 102 4.99 6.77 -14.99
CA ILE A 102 4.18 7.67 -15.82
C ILE A 102 4.77 9.07 -15.84
N SER A 103 5.03 9.66 -14.67
CA SER A 103 5.45 11.05 -14.58
C SER A 103 6.93 11.23 -14.25
N GLY A 104 7.60 10.19 -13.76
CA GLY A 104 8.96 10.32 -13.26
C GLY A 104 9.06 10.96 -11.88
N GLU A 105 7.94 11.27 -11.25
CA GLU A 105 7.93 11.87 -9.91
C GLU A 105 8.46 10.91 -8.86
N MET A 106 9.22 11.45 -7.91
CA MET A 106 9.71 10.67 -6.77
C MET A 106 8.54 10.25 -5.88
N LEU A 107 8.57 9.00 -5.45
CA LEU A 107 7.63 8.45 -4.49
C LEU A 107 8.22 8.53 -3.08
N ALA A 108 7.38 8.88 -2.14
CA ALA A 108 7.79 9.05 -0.74
C ALA A 108 8.31 7.76 -0.10
#